data_56aca5ca5a5396ed06126f3127219284
#
_entry.id   56aca5ca5a5396ed06126f3127219284
#
_cell.length_a   1.000
_cell.length_b   1.000
_cell.length_c   1.000
_cell.angle_alpha   90.00
_cell.angle_beta   90.00
_cell.angle_gamma   90.00
#
_symmetry.space_group_name_H-M   'P 1'
#
loop_
_entity.id
_entity.type
_entity.pdbx_description
1 polymer ?
#
loop_
_entity_poly.entity_id
_entity_poly.type
_entity_poly.pdbx_seq_one_letter_code
_entity_poly.pdbx_strand_id
1 'polypeptide(L)'
;MTTAFRGLLALAAIMAATGAAPALAELPESVRAMMEAAIASGDKAAIDTVAKFARQTHPGYAQDIEAMVNAHMTAKQQEREAKIREAGIFNLWRGNIEAGGMISTGNTKATGLSAGFSLTKEGIDWRHKFRAIVDYQRTDGITTRNQWMASYEPNFTLNDAIYAYGLAMYEKDRFQGFSVR
;
A
#
# COMPACT_ATOMS: atom_id res chain seq x y z
N MET A 1 0.17 84.12 -27.32
CA MET A 1 1.41 83.65 -26.63
C MET A 1 1.29 82.16 -26.41
N THR A 2 1.94 81.49 -27.28
CA THR A 2 1.88 80.05 -27.51
C THR A 2 3.23 79.44 -27.28
N THR A 3 3.40 78.54 -26.42
CA THR A 3 4.62 77.71 -26.30
C THR A 3 4.27 76.24 -26.45
N ALA A 4 4.74 75.68 -27.54
CA ALA A 4 4.63 74.28 -27.87
C ALA A 4 5.62 73.47 -27.04
N PHE A 5 5.17 72.34 -26.47
CA PHE A 5 6.03 71.35 -25.81
C PHE A 5 6.14 70.13 -26.72
N ARG A 6 7.33 69.93 -27.28
CA ARG A 6 7.69 68.76 -28.08
C ARG A 6 8.02 67.63 -27.12
N GLY A 7 7.14 66.63 -27.02
CA GLY A 7 7.42 65.35 -26.32
C GLY A 7 8.13 64.40 -27.22
N LEU A 8 9.31 63.97 -26.79
CA LEU A 8 10.17 62.99 -27.41
C LEU A 8 9.67 61.59 -27.10
N LEU A 9 9.19 60.88 -28.11
CA LEU A 9 8.83 59.45 -28.00
C LEU A 9 10.07 58.61 -28.05
N ALA A 10 10.53 58.06 -26.93
CA ALA A 10 11.55 57.04 -26.85
C ALA A 10 10.89 55.69 -27.12
N LEU A 11 11.19 55.08 -28.25
CA LEU A 11 10.79 53.74 -28.64
C LEU A 11 11.69 52.73 -27.92
N ALA A 12 11.21 52.12 -26.83
CA ALA A 12 11.92 51.03 -26.19
C ALA A 12 11.65 49.74 -26.96
N ALA A 13 12.64 49.25 -27.68
CA ALA A 13 12.62 47.93 -28.30
C ALA A 13 12.78 46.88 -27.23
N ILE A 14 11.69 46.20 -26.89
CA ILE A 14 11.71 45.00 -26.06
C ILE A 14 12.20 43.84 -26.93
N MET A 15 13.48 43.47 -26.77
CA MET A 15 13.98 42.20 -27.30
C MET A 15 13.34 41.06 -26.50
N ALA A 16 12.33 40.43 -27.07
CA ALA A 16 11.84 39.16 -26.60
C ALA A 16 12.92 38.09 -26.88
N ALA A 17 13.68 37.77 -25.85
CA ALA A 17 14.52 36.58 -25.87
C ALA A 17 13.57 35.38 -25.85
N THR A 18 13.28 34.84 -27.03
CA THR A 18 12.67 33.52 -27.14
C THR A 18 13.69 32.49 -26.67
N GLY A 19 13.70 32.23 -25.36
CA GLY A 19 14.35 31.04 -24.80
C GLY A 19 13.69 29.84 -25.44
N ALA A 20 14.35 29.23 -26.41
CA ALA A 20 13.99 27.91 -26.88
C ALA A 20 14.09 26.99 -25.65
N ALA A 21 12.94 26.57 -25.11
CA ALA A 21 12.93 25.47 -24.17
C ALA A 21 13.68 24.32 -24.87
N PRO A 22 14.62 23.64 -24.19
CA PRO A 22 15.24 22.46 -24.76
C PRO A 22 14.11 21.52 -25.17
N ALA A 23 14.02 21.21 -26.47
CA ALA A 23 13.14 20.15 -26.94
C ALA A 23 13.60 18.91 -26.20
N LEU A 24 12.76 18.41 -25.29
CA LEU A 24 12.98 17.12 -24.65
C LEU A 24 13.15 16.14 -25.82
N ALA A 25 14.31 15.54 -25.94
CA ALA A 25 14.58 14.58 -26.98
C ALA A 25 13.55 13.46 -26.81
N GLU A 26 12.74 13.27 -27.82
CA GLU A 26 11.64 12.28 -27.74
C GLU A 26 12.23 10.89 -27.56
N LEU A 27 11.73 10.15 -26.56
CA LEU A 27 12.22 8.81 -26.25
C LEU A 27 12.15 7.93 -27.51
N PRO A 28 13.21 7.17 -27.85
CA PRO A 28 13.18 6.28 -29.01
C PRO A 28 11.94 5.39 -28.99
N GLU A 29 11.25 5.26 -30.13
CA GLU A 29 9.98 4.56 -30.24
C GLU A 29 10.06 3.13 -29.70
N SER A 30 11.16 2.43 -29.98
CA SER A 30 11.40 1.07 -29.47
C SER A 30 11.47 0.99 -27.93
N VAL A 31 12.08 2.00 -27.30
CA VAL A 31 12.19 2.07 -25.83
C VAL A 31 10.83 2.42 -25.23
N ARG A 32 10.11 3.35 -25.85
CA ARG A 32 8.75 3.72 -25.45
C ARG A 32 7.82 2.52 -25.51
N ALA A 33 7.77 1.82 -26.63
CA ALA A 33 6.92 0.64 -26.82
C ALA A 33 7.24 -0.47 -25.80
N MET A 34 8.52 -0.69 -25.50
CA MET A 34 8.95 -1.66 -24.50
C MET A 34 8.52 -1.25 -23.10
N MET A 35 8.63 0.03 -22.72
CA MET A 35 8.16 0.55 -21.45
C MET A 35 6.63 0.47 -21.32
N GLU A 36 5.90 0.84 -22.37
CA GLU A 36 4.43 0.74 -22.40
C GLU A 36 3.96 -0.70 -22.25
N ALA A 37 4.61 -1.65 -22.94
CA ALA A 37 4.30 -3.08 -22.80
C ALA A 37 4.55 -3.59 -21.36
N ALA A 38 5.66 -3.17 -20.73
CA ALA A 38 5.95 -3.51 -19.35
C ALA A 38 4.92 -2.92 -18.40
N ILE A 39 4.54 -1.65 -18.59
CA ILE A 39 3.50 -0.96 -17.82
C ILE A 39 2.14 -1.64 -17.99
N ALA A 40 1.78 -2.02 -19.22
CA ALA A 40 0.52 -2.70 -19.52
C ALA A 40 0.43 -4.09 -18.86
N SER A 41 1.56 -4.76 -18.61
CA SER A 41 1.57 -6.05 -17.89
C SER A 41 1.12 -5.90 -16.43
N GLY A 42 1.24 -4.72 -15.84
CA GLY A 42 0.91 -4.46 -14.42
C GLY A 42 1.86 -5.11 -13.42
N ASP A 43 2.86 -5.84 -13.89
CA ASP A 43 3.87 -6.49 -13.05
C ASP A 43 4.99 -5.52 -12.69
N LYS A 44 5.07 -5.18 -11.40
CA LYS A 44 6.09 -4.27 -10.89
C LYS A 44 7.51 -4.76 -11.18
N ALA A 45 7.78 -6.05 -11.07
CA ALA A 45 9.11 -6.60 -11.31
C ALA A 45 9.52 -6.47 -12.79
N ALA A 46 8.57 -6.68 -13.71
CA ALA A 46 8.77 -6.46 -15.14
C ALA A 46 9.05 -4.98 -15.44
N ILE A 47 8.25 -4.07 -14.88
CA ILE A 47 8.43 -2.61 -15.04
C ILE A 47 9.81 -2.18 -14.55
N ASP A 48 10.19 -2.56 -13.32
CA ASP A 48 11.47 -2.20 -12.71
C ASP A 48 12.65 -2.75 -13.53
N THR A 49 12.53 -3.98 -14.05
CA THR A 49 13.56 -4.62 -14.87
C THR A 49 13.74 -3.90 -16.21
N VAL A 50 12.65 -3.66 -16.92
CA VAL A 50 12.67 -2.98 -18.22
C VAL A 50 13.18 -1.55 -18.06
N ALA A 51 12.71 -0.81 -17.06
CA ALA A 51 13.16 0.55 -16.77
C ALA A 51 14.66 0.59 -16.42
N LYS A 52 15.16 -0.39 -15.68
CA LYS A 52 16.59 -0.51 -15.37
C LYS A 52 17.44 -0.69 -16.64
N PHE A 53 17.06 -1.63 -17.50
CA PHE A 53 17.81 -1.86 -18.76
C PHE A 53 17.68 -0.70 -19.73
N ALA A 54 16.49 -0.11 -19.85
CA ALA A 54 16.28 1.07 -20.69
C ALA A 54 17.18 2.26 -20.27
N ARG A 55 17.33 2.52 -18.98
CA ARG A 55 18.24 3.55 -18.46
C ARG A 55 19.71 3.22 -18.69
N GLN A 56 20.10 1.95 -18.61
CA GLN A 56 21.48 1.52 -18.87
C GLN A 56 21.86 1.65 -20.33
N THR A 57 20.97 1.31 -21.25
CA THR A 57 21.21 1.34 -22.70
C THR A 57 21.02 2.74 -23.28
N HIS A 58 20.19 3.57 -22.66
CA HIS A 58 19.86 4.92 -23.13
C HIS A 58 19.97 5.95 -21.99
N PRO A 59 21.18 6.21 -21.48
CA PRO A 59 21.37 7.07 -20.30
C PRO A 59 20.90 8.52 -20.54
N GLY A 60 20.90 9.00 -21.78
CA GLY A 60 20.38 10.34 -22.12
C GLY A 60 18.87 10.50 -21.91
N TYR A 61 18.13 9.39 -21.83
CA TYR A 61 16.67 9.39 -21.61
C TYR A 61 16.28 8.87 -20.23
N ALA A 62 17.24 8.79 -19.31
CA ALA A 62 16.98 8.23 -17.98
C ALA A 62 15.87 8.97 -17.23
N GLN A 63 15.78 10.29 -17.38
CA GLN A 63 14.75 11.11 -16.74
C GLN A 63 13.35 10.85 -17.33
N ASP A 64 13.25 10.68 -18.66
CA ASP A 64 11.98 10.42 -19.32
C ASP A 64 11.45 9.04 -18.97
N ILE A 65 12.34 8.04 -18.91
CA ILE A 65 11.99 6.67 -18.47
C ILE A 65 11.49 6.69 -17.02
N GLU A 66 12.17 7.43 -16.15
CA GLU A 66 11.76 7.57 -14.75
C GLU A 66 10.44 8.33 -14.63
N ALA A 67 10.22 9.36 -15.43
CA ALA A 67 8.95 10.08 -15.49
C ALA A 67 7.79 9.16 -15.90
N MET A 68 7.96 8.27 -16.87
CA MET A 68 6.95 7.29 -17.28
C MET A 68 6.62 6.31 -16.13
N VAL A 69 7.62 5.79 -15.44
CA VAL A 69 7.43 4.90 -14.31
C VAL A 69 6.68 5.62 -13.18
N ASN A 70 7.14 6.82 -12.82
CA ASN A 70 6.53 7.63 -11.77
C ASN A 70 5.08 8.02 -12.10
N ALA A 71 4.81 8.41 -13.34
CA ALA A 71 3.45 8.72 -13.80
C ALA A 71 2.52 7.51 -13.66
N HIS A 72 2.99 6.31 -14.06
CA HIS A 72 2.22 5.09 -13.88
C HIS A 72 1.97 4.75 -12.40
N MET A 73 3.01 4.85 -11.57
CA MET A 73 2.88 4.58 -10.13
C MET A 73 1.93 5.56 -9.46
N THR A 74 2.00 6.85 -9.80
CA THR A 74 1.10 7.88 -9.30
C THR A 74 -0.35 7.62 -9.74
N ALA A 75 -0.58 7.30 -11.02
CA ALA A 75 -1.91 6.98 -11.52
C ALA A 75 -2.51 5.75 -10.80
N LYS A 76 -1.72 4.70 -10.62
CA LYS A 76 -2.13 3.49 -9.89
C LYS A 76 -2.43 3.77 -8.41
N GLN A 77 -1.65 4.65 -7.79
CA GLN A 77 -1.90 5.09 -6.42
C GLN A 77 -3.21 5.89 -6.32
N GLN A 78 -3.43 6.84 -7.23
CA GLN A 78 -4.67 7.61 -7.29
C GLN A 78 -5.90 6.74 -7.53
N GLU A 79 -5.80 5.76 -8.43
CA GLU A 79 -6.87 4.79 -8.67
C GLU A 79 -7.17 3.96 -7.41
N ARG A 80 -6.14 3.51 -6.71
CA ARG A 80 -6.30 2.80 -5.43
C ARG A 80 -6.98 3.67 -4.38
N GLU A 81 -6.54 4.91 -4.22
CA GLU A 81 -7.14 5.85 -3.28
C GLU A 81 -8.59 6.17 -3.62
N ALA A 82 -8.90 6.36 -4.91
CA ALA A 82 -10.28 6.55 -5.36
C ALA A 82 -11.16 5.35 -4.98
N LYS A 83 -10.70 4.13 -5.25
CA LYS A 83 -11.39 2.90 -4.84
C LYS A 83 -11.60 2.82 -3.33
N ILE A 84 -10.62 3.25 -2.54
CA ILE A 84 -10.73 3.27 -1.08
C ILE A 84 -11.73 4.32 -0.62
N ARG A 85 -11.74 5.52 -1.23
CA ARG A 85 -12.69 6.60 -0.88
C ARG A 85 -14.13 6.26 -1.24
N GLU A 86 -14.32 5.58 -2.39
CA GLU A 86 -15.65 5.13 -2.84
C GLU A 86 -16.14 3.89 -2.08
N ALA A 87 -15.24 3.16 -1.45
CA ALA A 87 -15.58 1.96 -0.71
C ALA A 87 -16.33 2.29 0.58
N GLY A 88 -17.51 1.73 0.74
CA GLY A 88 -18.27 1.81 1.99
C GLY A 88 -17.56 1.12 3.16
N ILE A 89 -18.11 1.31 4.35
CA ILE A 89 -17.54 0.77 5.61
C ILE A 89 -17.33 -0.75 5.54
N PHE A 90 -18.18 -1.46 4.83
CA PHE A 90 -18.13 -2.92 4.72
C PHE A 90 -17.27 -3.45 3.58
N ASN A 91 -16.76 -2.58 2.72
CA ASN A 91 -15.91 -2.96 1.60
C ASN A 91 -14.43 -2.97 1.99
N LEU A 92 -13.60 -3.64 1.18
CA LEU A 92 -12.15 -3.75 1.33
C LEU A 92 -11.69 -4.46 2.61
N TRP A 93 -12.55 -5.28 3.19
CA TRP A 93 -12.15 -6.20 4.22
C TRP A 93 -11.54 -7.46 3.60
N ARG A 94 -10.40 -7.87 4.14
CA ARG A 94 -9.77 -9.16 3.82
C ARG A 94 -9.67 -9.95 5.10
N GLY A 95 -10.06 -11.21 5.03
CA GLY A 95 -10.00 -12.06 6.21
C GLY A 95 -9.82 -13.52 5.85
N ASN A 96 -9.37 -14.28 6.81
CA ASN A 96 -9.34 -15.72 6.77
C ASN A 96 -9.94 -16.29 8.04
N ILE A 97 -10.52 -17.46 7.90
CA ILE A 97 -11.06 -18.26 9.00
C ILE A 97 -10.37 -19.60 8.94
N GLU A 98 -9.90 -20.05 10.08
CA GLU A 98 -9.27 -21.35 10.26
C GLU A 98 -10.02 -22.11 11.34
N ALA A 99 -10.27 -23.39 11.11
CA ALA A 99 -10.87 -24.26 12.10
C ALA A 99 -10.24 -25.65 12.00
N GLY A 100 -9.95 -26.24 13.13
CA GLY A 100 -9.36 -27.56 13.24
C GLY A 100 -9.91 -28.33 14.41
N GLY A 101 -9.96 -29.65 14.28
CA GLY A 101 -10.33 -30.55 15.35
C GLY A 101 -9.36 -31.72 15.44
N MET A 102 -9.20 -32.23 16.65
CA MET A 102 -8.36 -33.38 16.96
C MET A 102 -9.17 -34.37 17.82
N ILE A 103 -9.09 -35.64 17.41
CA ILE A 103 -9.61 -36.75 18.24
C ILE A 103 -8.50 -37.79 18.35
N SER A 104 -8.13 -38.14 19.55
CA SER A 104 -7.19 -39.21 19.86
C SER A 104 -7.86 -40.26 20.71
N THR A 105 -7.67 -41.53 20.35
CA THR A 105 -8.22 -42.69 21.07
C THR A 105 -7.10 -43.69 21.36
N GLY A 106 -7.13 -44.32 22.52
CA GLY A 106 -6.10 -45.24 22.98
C GLY A 106 -6.05 -45.24 24.49
N ASN A 107 -4.85 -45.35 25.05
CA ASN A 107 -4.65 -45.28 26.49
C ASN A 107 -4.99 -43.88 27.07
N THR A 108 -4.94 -42.87 26.25
CA THR A 108 -5.36 -41.50 26.57
C THR A 108 -6.37 -41.04 25.51
N LYS A 109 -7.52 -40.60 25.94
CA LYS A 109 -8.58 -40.07 25.07
C LYS A 109 -8.51 -38.56 25.08
N ALA A 110 -8.24 -37.96 23.94
CA ALA A 110 -8.21 -36.51 23.82
C ALA A 110 -9.10 -36.02 22.67
N THR A 111 -9.81 -34.92 22.92
CA THR A 111 -10.57 -34.19 21.93
C THR A 111 -10.18 -32.74 22.00
N GLY A 112 -9.82 -32.16 20.86
CA GLY A 112 -9.44 -30.76 20.73
C GLY A 112 -10.20 -30.07 19.62
N LEU A 113 -10.47 -28.80 19.80
CA LEU A 113 -11.04 -27.88 18.82
C LEU A 113 -10.27 -26.58 18.86
N SER A 114 -9.84 -26.13 17.70
CA SER A 114 -9.27 -24.79 17.53
C SER A 114 -10.00 -24.04 16.43
N ALA A 115 -10.23 -22.76 16.64
CA ALA A 115 -10.76 -21.87 15.62
C ALA A 115 -10.07 -20.52 15.73
N GLY A 116 -9.79 -19.92 14.58
CA GLY A 116 -9.20 -18.60 14.48
C GLY A 116 -9.83 -17.82 13.34
N PHE A 117 -9.91 -16.53 13.51
CA PHE A 117 -10.19 -15.64 12.39
C PHE A 117 -9.27 -14.44 12.44
N SER A 118 -8.93 -13.93 11.27
CA SER A 118 -8.26 -12.64 11.13
C SER A 118 -8.99 -11.80 10.10
N LEU A 119 -9.03 -10.49 10.34
CA LEU A 119 -9.72 -9.55 9.51
C LEU A 119 -8.88 -8.28 9.41
N THR A 120 -8.61 -7.85 8.19
CA THR A 120 -7.84 -6.63 7.90
C THR A 120 -8.67 -5.73 7.01
N LYS A 121 -8.77 -4.46 7.39
CA LYS A 121 -9.30 -3.40 6.55
C LYS A 121 -8.19 -2.44 6.21
N GLU A 122 -7.97 -2.18 4.93
CA GLU A 122 -7.05 -1.18 4.45
C GLU A 122 -7.80 0.10 4.10
N GLY A 123 -7.32 1.24 4.63
CA GLY A 123 -7.71 2.58 4.23
C GLY A 123 -6.55 3.29 3.51
N ILE A 124 -6.65 4.60 3.33
CA ILE A 124 -5.57 5.41 2.76
C ILE A 124 -4.42 5.50 3.78
N ASP A 125 -4.72 6.05 4.94
CA ASP A 125 -3.73 6.26 6.02
C ASP A 125 -3.89 5.27 7.16
N TRP A 126 -5.01 4.53 7.20
CA TRP A 126 -5.34 3.60 8.27
C TRP A 126 -5.40 2.16 7.80
N ARG A 127 -4.87 1.27 8.64
CA ARG A 127 -5.05 -0.17 8.52
C ARG A 127 -5.53 -0.72 9.85
N HIS A 128 -6.66 -1.40 9.83
CA HIS A 128 -7.23 -2.05 11.01
C HIS A 128 -7.03 -3.56 10.89
N LYS A 129 -6.46 -4.18 11.93
CA LYS A 129 -6.32 -5.63 12.00
C LYS A 129 -7.05 -6.14 13.22
N PHE A 130 -7.88 -7.13 13.02
CA PHE A 130 -8.56 -7.89 14.07
C PHE A 130 -8.11 -9.33 14.00
N ARG A 131 -7.88 -9.93 15.15
CA ARG A 131 -7.61 -11.37 15.26
C ARG A 131 -8.32 -11.90 16.47
N ALA A 132 -8.92 -13.10 16.33
CA ALA A 132 -9.41 -13.88 17.47
C ALA A 132 -9.04 -15.34 17.29
N ILE A 133 -8.74 -15.99 18.40
CA ILE A 133 -8.38 -17.40 18.48
C ILE A 133 -9.12 -18.02 19.67
N VAL A 134 -9.59 -19.22 19.45
CA VAL A 134 -10.22 -20.06 20.49
C VAL A 134 -9.59 -21.43 20.41
N ASP A 135 -9.04 -21.89 21.52
CA ASP A 135 -8.51 -23.25 21.67
C ASP A 135 -9.20 -23.95 22.83
N TYR A 136 -9.76 -25.10 22.56
CA TYR A 136 -10.36 -25.97 23.55
C TYR A 136 -9.80 -27.37 23.43
N GLN A 137 -9.43 -27.98 24.55
CA GLN A 137 -8.99 -29.38 24.60
C GLN A 137 -9.49 -30.04 25.86
N ARG A 138 -9.91 -31.30 25.72
CA ARG A 138 -10.31 -32.18 26.80
C ARG A 138 -9.53 -33.48 26.70
N THR A 139 -8.94 -33.92 27.81
CA THR A 139 -8.15 -35.13 27.88
C THR A 139 -8.70 -36.00 29.03
N ASP A 140 -9.06 -37.26 28.75
CA ASP A 140 -9.64 -38.21 29.70
C ASP A 140 -10.84 -37.63 30.51
N GLY A 141 -11.67 -36.89 29.82
CA GLY A 141 -12.84 -36.25 30.40
C GLY A 141 -12.60 -34.95 31.16
N ILE A 142 -11.35 -34.51 31.29
CA ILE A 142 -10.95 -33.28 31.98
C ILE A 142 -10.57 -32.23 30.93
N THR A 143 -11.07 -31.00 31.08
CA THR A 143 -10.63 -29.90 30.22
C THR A 143 -9.19 -29.52 30.55
N THR A 144 -8.30 -29.60 29.56
CA THR A 144 -6.87 -29.33 29.72
C THR A 144 -6.42 -28.03 29.03
N ARG A 145 -7.26 -27.50 28.10
CA ARG A 145 -7.06 -26.21 27.50
C ARG A 145 -8.41 -25.51 27.30
N ASN A 146 -8.47 -24.24 27.62
CA ASN A 146 -9.59 -23.35 27.33
C ASN A 146 -9.08 -21.92 27.25
N GLN A 147 -8.59 -21.58 26.07
CA GLN A 147 -7.92 -20.32 25.80
C GLN A 147 -8.72 -19.52 24.80
N TRP A 148 -8.87 -18.24 25.08
CA TRP A 148 -9.51 -17.25 24.22
C TRP A 148 -8.58 -16.06 24.08
N MET A 149 -8.35 -15.61 22.86
CA MET A 149 -7.60 -14.42 22.59
C MET A 149 -8.36 -13.58 21.57
N ALA A 150 -8.43 -12.28 21.79
CA ALA A 150 -8.90 -11.31 20.82
C ALA A 150 -7.93 -10.13 20.80
N SER A 151 -7.56 -9.64 19.63
CA SER A 151 -6.70 -8.48 19.48
C SER A 151 -7.21 -7.54 18.40
N TYR A 152 -6.97 -6.26 18.62
CA TYR A 152 -7.22 -5.20 17.68
C TYR A 152 -5.98 -4.32 17.56
N GLU A 153 -5.48 -4.16 16.33
CA GLU A 153 -4.30 -3.39 16.01
C GLU A 153 -4.64 -2.33 14.95
N PRO A 154 -4.94 -1.08 15.34
CA PRO A 154 -4.98 0.04 14.43
C PRO A 154 -3.56 0.48 14.06
N ASN A 155 -3.31 0.71 12.79
CA ASN A 155 -2.08 1.28 12.27
C ASN A 155 -2.41 2.56 11.51
N PHE A 156 -1.67 3.61 11.75
CA PHE A 156 -1.78 4.90 11.06
C PHE A 156 -0.46 5.26 10.39
N THR A 157 -0.48 5.44 9.09
CA THR A 157 0.68 5.84 8.30
C THR A 157 0.81 7.35 8.29
N LEU A 158 1.91 7.88 8.81
CA LEU A 158 2.22 9.31 8.83
C LEU A 158 2.91 9.73 7.53
N ASN A 159 3.82 8.89 7.02
CA ASN A 159 4.51 9.03 5.74
C ASN A 159 5.12 7.67 5.35
N ASP A 160 5.84 7.62 4.22
CA ASP A 160 6.42 6.38 3.68
C ASP A 160 7.42 5.68 4.61
N ALA A 161 8.00 6.42 5.58
CA ALA A 161 9.01 5.91 6.50
C ALA A 161 8.49 5.72 7.93
N ILE A 162 7.38 6.37 8.31
CA ILE A 162 6.90 6.43 9.70
C ILE A 162 5.44 6.03 9.78
N TYR A 163 5.14 5.11 10.67
CA TYR A 163 3.78 4.78 11.06
C TYR A 163 3.65 4.68 12.58
N ALA A 164 2.45 4.92 13.07
CA ALA A 164 2.07 4.70 14.47
C ALA A 164 1.11 3.52 14.54
N TYR A 165 1.19 2.74 15.59
CA TYR A 165 0.23 1.66 15.83
C TYR A 165 -0.16 1.58 17.30
N GLY A 166 -1.34 1.06 17.55
CA GLY A 166 -1.82 0.69 18.89
C GLY A 166 -2.10 -0.81 18.92
N LEU A 167 -2.09 -1.40 20.09
CA LEU A 167 -2.50 -2.79 20.30
C LEU A 167 -3.39 -2.86 21.52
N ALA A 168 -4.62 -3.33 21.33
CA ALA A 168 -5.51 -3.78 22.38
C ALA A 168 -5.62 -5.30 22.29
N MET A 169 -5.36 -6.01 23.37
CA MET A 169 -5.41 -7.46 23.41
C MET A 169 -6.18 -7.91 24.67
N TYR A 170 -7.05 -8.88 24.48
CA TYR A 170 -7.72 -9.60 25.54
C TYR A 170 -7.33 -11.07 25.44
N GLU A 171 -6.83 -11.62 26.53
CA GLU A 171 -6.47 -13.02 26.63
C GLU A 171 -7.08 -13.61 27.91
N LYS A 172 -7.66 -14.78 27.77
CA LYS A 172 -8.14 -15.58 28.88
C LYS A 172 -7.62 -16.98 28.73
N ASP A 173 -6.80 -17.40 29.66
CA ASP A 173 -6.31 -18.78 29.76
C ASP A 173 -6.54 -19.28 31.20
N ARG A 174 -7.38 -20.29 31.31
CA ARG A 174 -7.79 -20.87 32.61
C ARG A 174 -6.71 -21.72 33.27
N PHE A 175 -5.74 -22.18 32.47
CA PHE A 175 -4.74 -23.18 32.90
C PHE A 175 -3.35 -22.63 33.09
N GLN A 176 -3.08 -21.41 32.63
CA GLN A 176 -1.80 -20.72 32.84
C GLN A 176 -1.79 -19.78 34.07
N GLY A 177 -2.80 -19.87 34.93
CA GLY A 177 -2.86 -19.05 36.13
C GLY A 177 -3.33 -17.62 35.95
N PHE A 178 -3.69 -17.22 34.71
CA PHE A 178 -4.25 -15.91 34.40
C PHE A 178 -5.75 -16.04 34.09
N SER A 179 -6.56 -15.31 34.82
CA SER A 179 -7.98 -15.24 34.52
C SER A 179 -8.28 -14.31 33.33
N VAL A 180 -7.51 -13.25 33.19
CA VAL A 180 -7.59 -12.25 32.10
C VAL A 180 -6.24 -11.53 31.98
N ARG A 181 -5.83 -11.23 30.75
CA ARG A 181 -4.64 -10.41 30.45
C ARG A 181 -4.93 -9.38 29.38
#